data_c0654f2d8b016e0ae6c51fd5c8cefaed
#
_entry.id   c0654f2d8b016e0ae6c51fd5c8cefaed
#
_cell.length_a   1.000
_cell.length_b   1.000
_cell.length_c   1.000
_cell.angle_alpha   90.00
_cell.angle_beta   90.00
_cell.angle_gamma   90.00
#
_symmetry.space_group_name_H-M   'P 1'
#
loop_
_entity.id
_entity.type
_entity.pdbx_description
1 polymer ?
#
loop_
_entity_poly.entity_id
_entity_poly.type
_entity_poly.pdbx_seq_one_letter_code
_entity_poly.pdbx_strand_id
1 'polypeptide(L)'
;MSKGEWNNRSKNTVPLQLPITYLKSVKRNTITHEFDSGSQAEILPLQESDDNLSEASKLLRQGIQQQQAGEFLTAMKSLQQSLGLFQAIGDLPKQAQVLCFLGLVTYSAGDYKAAISHSQQCLSLLNNTSDLALQMQALSHLGNSYRHLNDHSKAIEFLEKCLKITQQLQDKRSQLAALNNLGLVYKALGNFTQAIEYQQQSLEIVRELKDNWGEEQVLKNLGNAWYALDNYPKAIAYYEQCVVIARSLKNVRSASQVLKNLGNACYALYDYVKAIKYYEERLQLAREIQDNRSEEQSLGSLGVACEALGDYNKAITYYEERLLLARSMKDRRSEEEALARLKAACYALGDYAKAMQYPG
;
A
#
# COMPACT_ATOMS: atom_id res chain seq x y z
N MET A 1 -3.11 -33.91 -14.41
CA MET A 1 -3.83 -32.66 -14.17
C MET A 1 -3.53 -32.21 -12.75
N SER A 2 -2.41 -31.58 -12.53
CA SER A 2 -1.95 -31.13 -11.22
C SER A 2 -2.10 -29.61 -11.14
N LYS A 3 -2.80 -29.13 -10.11
CA LYS A 3 -2.86 -27.71 -9.76
C LYS A 3 -1.45 -27.26 -9.37
N GLY A 4 -0.83 -26.47 -10.25
CA GLY A 4 0.46 -25.86 -9.96
C GLY A 4 0.31 -24.79 -8.87
N GLU A 5 1.03 -24.98 -7.79
CA GLU A 5 1.14 -24.03 -6.67
C GLU A 5 1.82 -22.75 -7.13
N TRP A 6 1.05 -21.68 -7.26
CA TRP A 6 1.58 -20.33 -7.44
C TRP A 6 1.91 -19.75 -6.07
N ASN A 7 3.13 -19.97 -5.63
CA ASN A 7 3.66 -19.39 -4.40
C ASN A 7 3.97 -17.90 -4.63
N ASN A 8 3.03 -17.05 -4.24
CA ASN A 8 3.07 -15.60 -4.42
C ASN A 8 3.84 -14.95 -3.26
N ARG A 9 5.16 -14.81 -3.40
CA ARG A 9 5.96 -13.91 -2.56
C ARG A 9 6.01 -12.53 -3.20
N SER A 10 4.93 -11.77 -3.14
CA SER A 10 4.97 -10.33 -3.40
C SER A 10 5.21 -9.56 -2.10
N LYS A 11 6.47 -9.44 -1.70
CA LYS A 11 6.91 -8.41 -0.75
C LYS A 11 7.06 -7.12 -1.57
N ASN A 12 6.16 -6.18 -1.41
CA ASN A 12 6.27 -4.72 -1.55
C ASN A 12 4.91 -4.12 -1.93
N THR A 13 3.95 -4.17 -0.98
CA THR A 13 2.88 -3.19 -0.96
C THR A 13 3.32 -2.11 0.03
N VAL A 14 3.79 -0.98 -0.48
CA VAL A 14 3.96 0.23 0.33
C VAL A 14 2.57 0.63 0.82
N PRO A 15 2.31 0.70 2.14
CA PRO A 15 1.04 1.18 2.64
C PRO A 15 0.84 2.62 2.19
N LEU A 16 -0.39 2.99 1.85
CA LEU A 16 -0.79 4.40 1.77
C LEU A 16 -0.51 5.02 3.15
N GLN A 17 0.61 5.73 3.25
CA GLN A 17 0.88 6.59 4.39
C GLN A 17 -0.12 7.74 4.31
N LEU A 18 -0.77 8.05 5.43
CA LEU A 18 -1.56 9.26 5.54
C LEU A 18 -0.70 10.45 5.10
N PRO A 19 -1.18 11.32 4.20
CA PRO A 19 -0.39 12.46 3.74
C PRO A 19 -0.01 13.33 4.92
N ILE A 20 1.25 13.75 4.97
CA ILE A 20 1.89 14.59 6.00
C ILE A 20 1.18 15.96 6.23
N THR A 21 0.19 16.30 5.40
CA THR A 21 -0.55 17.57 5.42
C THR A 21 -1.54 17.73 6.56
N TYR A 22 -1.79 16.72 7.39
CA TYR A 22 -2.79 16.80 8.47
C TYR A 22 -2.43 17.74 9.64
N LEU A 23 -1.19 18.17 9.75
CA LEU A 23 -0.71 19.02 10.85
C LEU A 23 -0.90 20.54 10.64
N LYS A 24 -1.44 20.98 9.49
CA LYS A 24 -1.59 22.42 9.19
C LYS A 24 -2.92 23.05 9.57
N SER A 25 -3.91 22.31 10.08
CA SER A 25 -5.25 22.83 10.31
C SER A 25 -5.67 23.04 11.77
N VAL A 26 -4.77 22.91 12.73
CA VAL A 26 -5.09 23.36 14.11
C VAL A 26 -4.86 24.87 14.19
N LYS A 27 -5.87 25.64 13.80
CA LYS A 27 -5.92 27.09 14.03
C LYS A 27 -5.99 27.37 15.53
N ARG A 28 -5.08 28.26 15.97
CA ARG A 28 -5.05 28.90 17.28
C ARG A 28 -6.41 29.50 17.61
N ASN A 29 -7.11 28.96 18.62
CA ASN A 29 -8.05 29.72 19.38
C ASN A 29 -7.41 30.02 20.73
N THR A 30 -6.76 31.17 20.81
CA THR A 30 -6.40 31.82 22.05
C THR A 30 -7.66 32.46 22.62
N ILE A 31 -8.21 31.89 23.67
CA ILE A 31 -9.18 32.57 24.54
C ILE A 31 -8.37 33.12 25.69
N THR A 32 -8.17 34.43 25.69
CA THR A 32 -7.69 35.21 26.85
C THR A 32 -8.87 35.38 27.79
N HIS A 33 -8.81 34.79 28.97
CA HIS A 33 -9.60 35.23 30.12
C HIS A 33 -8.67 35.87 31.14
N GLU A 34 -8.81 37.18 31.26
CA GLU A 34 -8.36 37.93 32.42
C GLU A 34 -9.17 37.47 33.65
N PHE A 35 -8.47 37.09 34.71
CA PHE A 35 -9.03 37.03 36.05
C PHE A 35 -8.20 37.85 37.02
N ASP A 36 -8.92 38.66 37.72
CA ASP A 36 -8.52 39.67 38.67
C ASP A 36 -7.97 39.06 39.98
N SER A 37 -7.14 39.85 40.63
CA SER A 37 -6.35 39.64 41.80
C SER A 37 -7.12 39.27 43.07
N GLY A 38 -6.51 38.41 43.90
CA GLY A 38 -6.70 38.44 45.34
C GLY A 38 -6.69 37.10 46.07
N SER A 39 -5.54 36.60 46.45
CA SER A 39 -5.18 36.19 47.82
C SER A 39 -3.82 35.49 47.83
N GLN A 40 -2.96 35.92 48.74
CA GLN A 40 -1.66 35.31 49.01
C GLN A 40 -1.86 33.91 49.61
N ALA A 41 -1.34 32.86 48.96
CA ALA A 41 -1.03 31.58 49.55
C ALA A 41 0.10 30.91 48.74
N GLU A 42 1.22 30.73 49.41
CA GLU A 42 2.37 29.87 49.15
C GLU A 42 2.68 29.51 47.69
N ILE A 43 3.62 30.26 47.11
CA ILE A 43 4.20 30.05 45.77
C ILE A 43 5.41 29.12 45.94
N LEU A 44 5.23 27.81 45.72
CA LEU A 44 6.40 26.90 45.50
C LEU A 44 6.14 25.60 44.65
N PRO A 45 4.95 25.26 44.12
CA PRO A 45 4.88 24.22 43.08
C PRO A 45 4.55 24.73 41.67
N LEU A 46 4.21 25.99 41.46
CA LEU A 46 3.72 26.47 40.16
C LEU A 46 4.80 26.69 39.13
N GLN A 47 5.99 27.09 39.53
CA GLN A 47 7.12 27.35 38.59
C GLN A 47 7.71 26.05 38.01
N GLU A 48 7.89 24.99 38.80
CA GLU A 48 8.35 23.69 38.31
C GLU A 48 7.31 23.03 37.38
N SER A 49 5.99 23.22 37.63
CA SER A 49 4.96 22.66 36.79
C SER A 49 4.87 23.39 35.44
N ASP A 50 5.07 24.69 35.38
CA ASP A 50 5.05 25.45 34.12
C ASP A 50 6.33 25.17 33.28
N ASP A 51 7.51 25.05 33.91
CA ASP A 51 8.74 24.67 33.23
C ASP A 51 8.65 23.24 32.67
N ASN A 52 8.11 22.29 33.44
CA ASN A 52 7.91 20.93 33.01
C ASN A 52 6.85 20.82 31.87
N LEU A 53 5.79 21.60 31.92
CA LEU A 53 4.77 21.68 30.87
C LEU A 53 5.37 22.23 29.57
N SER A 54 6.21 23.27 29.67
CA SER A 54 6.92 23.87 28.55
C SER A 54 7.88 22.87 27.90
N GLU A 55 8.69 22.17 28.71
CA GLU A 55 9.65 21.17 28.20
C GLU A 55 8.93 19.94 27.64
N ALA A 56 7.89 19.42 28.28
CA ALA A 56 7.05 18.33 27.76
C ALA A 56 6.47 18.66 26.38
N SER A 57 5.97 19.89 26.23
CA SER A 57 5.38 20.37 24.96
C SER A 57 6.45 20.58 23.89
N LYS A 58 7.66 20.97 24.25
CA LYS A 58 8.80 21.10 23.33
C LYS A 58 9.26 19.74 22.85
N LEU A 59 9.40 18.76 23.75
CA LEU A 59 9.77 17.38 23.40
C LEU A 59 8.73 16.69 22.50
N LEU A 60 7.43 16.93 22.74
CA LEU A 60 6.36 16.45 21.87
C LEU A 60 6.52 17.00 20.44
N ARG A 61 6.70 18.32 20.30
CA ARG A 61 6.93 18.95 18.98
C ARG A 61 8.17 18.42 18.30
N GLN A 62 9.25 18.26 19.04
CA GLN A 62 10.50 17.69 18.54
C GLN A 62 10.29 16.24 18.05
N GLY A 63 9.63 15.39 18.82
CA GLY A 63 9.33 14.01 18.43
C GLY A 63 8.47 13.93 17.16
N ILE A 64 7.49 14.83 16.99
CA ILE A 64 6.68 14.93 15.77
C ILE A 64 7.55 15.33 14.57
N GLN A 65 8.44 16.31 14.71
CA GLN A 65 9.34 16.73 13.63
C GLN A 65 10.30 15.61 13.23
N GLN A 66 10.88 14.92 14.20
CA GLN A 66 11.77 13.77 13.97
C GLN A 66 11.03 12.62 13.26
N GLN A 67 9.79 12.34 13.63
CA GLN A 67 8.95 11.35 12.94
C GLN A 67 8.74 11.75 11.47
N GLN A 68 8.44 13.02 11.20
CA GLN A 68 8.27 13.53 9.83
C GLN A 68 9.57 13.45 9.01
N ALA A 69 10.72 13.59 9.66
CA ALA A 69 12.05 13.42 9.05
C ALA A 69 12.45 11.94 8.84
N GLY A 70 11.64 10.99 9.35
CA GLY A 70 11.96 9.55 9.30
C GLY A 70 12.95 9.08 10.37
N GLU A 71 13.26 9.94 11.33
CA GLU A 71 14.18 9.66 12.43
C GLU A 71 13.46 8.94 13.59
N PHE A 72 12.98 7.72 13.36
CA PHE A 72 12.07 7.04 14.27
C PHE A 72 12.66 6.77 15.66
N LEU A 73 13.96 6.45 15.77
CA LEU A 73 14.58 6.17 17.06
C LEU A 73 14.70 7.43 17.94
N THR A 74 15.06 8.57 17.36
CA THR A 74 15.14 9.84 18.08
C THR A 74 13.74 10.35 18.42
N ALA A 75 12.77 10.19 17.51
CA ALA A 75 11.37 10.52 17.75
C ALA A 75 10.80 9.75 18.96
N MET A 76 11.05 8.45 19.03
CA MET A 76 10.64 7.62 20.17
C MET A 76 11.18 8.14 21.50
N LYS A 77 12.50 8.48 21.55
CA LYS A 77 13.13 9.03 22.78
C LYS A 77 12.48 10.33 23.22
N SER A 78 12.33 11.29 22.29
CA SER A 78 11.72 12.59 22.59
C SER A 78 10.27 12.43 23.07
N LEU A 79 9.48 11.55 22.42
CA LEU A 79 8.11 11.28 22.82
C LEU A 79 8.00 10.54 24.15
N GLN A 80 8.90 9.59 24.46
CA GLN A 80 8.92 8.91 25.77
C GLN A 80 9.25 9.87 26.90
N GLN A 81 10.21 10.77 26.70
CA GLN A 81 10.52 11.82 27.68
C GLN A 81 9.32 12.77 27.88
N SER A 82 8.70 13.20 26.79
CA SER A 82 7.46 14.02 26.84
C SER A 82 6.34 13.31 27.61
N LEU A 83 6.16 12.00 27.36
CA LEU A 83 5.14 11.21 28.06
C LEU A 83 5.40 11.19 29.58
N GLY A 84 6.66 10.93 29.99
CA GLY A 84 7.01 10.93 31.42
C GLY A 84 6.73 12.25 32.12
N LEU A 85 7.01 13.37 31.46
CA LEU A 85 6.71 14.71 32.02
C LEU A 85 5.20 14.95 32.09
N PHE A 86 4.41 14.62 31.05
CA PHE A 86 2.94 14.76 31.12
C PHE A 86 2.29 13.81 32.13
N GLN A 87 2.91 12.64 32.40
CA GLN A 87 2.47 11.74 33.47
C GLN A 87 2.72 12.36 34.85
N ALA A 88 3.89 12.98 35.06
CA ALA A 88 4.24 13.67 36.31
C ALA A 88 3.33 14.87 36.58
N ILE A 89 2.89 15.58 35.53
CA ILE A 89 1.97 16.72 35.60
C ILE A 89 0.51 16.24 35.80
N GLY A 90 0.17 15.02 35.38
CA GLY A 90 -1.20 14.50 35.40
C GLY A 90 -2.06 14.94 34.21
N ASP A 91 -1.48 15.48 33.13
CA ASP A 91 -2.20 15.94 31.93
C ASP A 91 -2.61 14.75 31.05
N LEU A 92 -3.76 14.14 31.33
CA LEU A 92 -4.28 12.96 30.61
C LEU A 92 -4.51 13.22 29.09
N PRO A 93 -5.09 14.37 28.66
CA PRO A 93 -5.22 14.66 27.23
C PRO A 93 -3.88 14.69 26.48
N LYS A 94 -2.85 15.29 27.08
CA LYS A 94 -1.52 15.33 26.49
C LYS A 94 -0.84 13.97 26.49
N GLN A 95 -1.00 13.17 27.54
CA GLN A 95 -0.54 11.78 27.56
C GLN A 95 -1.16 10.97 26.41
N ALA A 96 -2.48 11.07 26.19
CA ALA A 96 -3.15 10.41 25.10
C ALA A 96 -2.60 10.85 23.74
N GLN A 97 -2.35 12.15 23.56
CA GLN A 97 -1.76 12.69 22.33
C GLN A 97 -0.37 12.11 22.07
N VAL A 98 0.52 12.09 23.09
CA VAL A 98 1.88 11.53 22.97
C VAL A 98 1.82 10.02 22.67
N LEU A 99 0.95 9.28 23.35
CA LEU A 99 0.78 7.83 23.10
C LEU A 99 0.30 7.54 21.68
N CYS A 100 -0.57 8.38 21.11
CA CYS A 100 -0.97 8.26 19.72
C CYS A 100 0.21 8.45 18.76
N PHE A 101 1.09 9.44 19.01
CA PHE A 101 2.29 9.64 18.20
C PHE A 101 3.32 8.51 18.40
N LEU A 102 3.48 7.98 19.62
CA LEU A 102 4.29 6.78 19.86
C LEU A 102 3.75 5.58 19.07
N GLY A 103 2.43 5.40 19.02
CA GLY A 103 1.78 4.40 18.19
C GLY A 103 2.13 4.57 16.70
N LEU A 104 2.07 5.81 16.18
CA LEU A 104 2.46 6.12 14.80
C LEU A 104 3.93 5.84 14.52
N VAL A 105 4.84 6.30 15.41
CA VAL A 105 6.30 6.14 15.24
C VAL A 105 6.68 4.67 15.26
N THR A 106 6.17 3.90 16.22
CA THR A 106 6.47 2.47 16.34
C THR A 106 5.88 1.68 15.17
N TYR A 107 4.68 2.04 14.70
CA TYR A 107 4.11 1.49 13.46
C TYR A 107 5.02 1.76 12.25
N SER A 108 5.49 3.01 12.10
CA SER A 108 6.37 3.42 10.98
C SER A 108 7.73 2.74 11.05
N ALA A 109 8.23 2.46 12.24
CA ALA A 109 9.46 1.70 12.47
C ALA A 109 9.28 0.18 12.25
N GLY A 110 8.05 -0.32 12.03
CA GLY A 110 7.75 -1.74 11.85
C GLY A 110 7.55 -2.52 13.15
N ASP A 111 7.60 -1.86 14.31
CA ASP A 111 7.27 -2.49 15.60
C ASP A 111 5.76 -2.44 15.85
N TYR A 112 5.05 -3.35 15.18
CA TYR A 112 3.59 -3.41 15.26
C TYR A 112 3.07 -3.80 16.65
N LYS A 113 3.86 -4.54 17.46
CA LYS A 113 3.46 -4.89 18.83
C LYS A 113 3.50 -3.68 19.75
N ALA A 114 4.57 -2.89 19.69
CA ALA A 114 4.66 -1.64 20.44
C ALA A 114 3.59 -0.63 19.96
N ALA A 115 3.32 -0.56 18.65
CA ALA A 115 2.27 0.29 18.10
C ALA A 115 0.88 -0.06 18.67
N ILE A 116 0.56 -1.36 18.79
CA ILE A 116 -0.67 -1.84 19.43
C ILE A 116 -0.72 -1.40 20.90
N SER A 117 0.36 -1.62 21.65
CA SER A 117 0.41 -1.27 23.07
C SER A 117 0.17 0.23 23.30
N HIS A 118 0.88 1.09 22.60
CA HIS A 118 0.72 2.54 22.72
C HIS A 118 -0.67 3.03 22.28
N SER A 119 -1.20 2.48 21.19
CA SER A 119 -2.53 2.86 20.71
C SER A 119 -3.67 2.39 21.66
N GLN A 120 -3.53 1.23 22.29
CA GLN A 120 -4.47 0.76 23.32
C GLN A 120 -4.42 1.65 24.56
N GLN A 121 -3.23 2.03 25.03
CA GLN A 121 -3.07 2.96 26.14
C GLN A 121 -3.68 4.33 25.80
N CYS A 122 -3.46 4.83 24.58
CA CYS A 122 -4.12 6.05 24.10
C CYS A 122 -5.65 5.94 24.21
N LEU A 123 -6.24 4.88 23.67
CA LEU A 123 -7.71 4.68 23.73
C LEU A 123 -8.22 4.57 25.16
N SER A 124 -7.48 3.94 26.07
CA SER A 124 -7.89 3.82 27.49
C SER A 124 -8.01 5.17 28.18
N LEU A 125 -7.16 6.13 27.82
CA LEU A 125 -7.24 7.52 28.35
C LEU A 125 -8.36 8.33 27.70
N LEU A 126 -8.81 7.93 26.50
CA LEU A 126 -9.85 8.64 25.75
C LEU A 126 -11.27 8.15 26.04
N ASN A 127 -11.47 7.09 26.83
CA ASN A 127 -12.79 6.49 27.08
C ASN A 127 -13.86 7.47 27.58
N ASN A 128 -13.44 8.55 28.25
CA ASN A 128 -14.33 9.57 28.80
C ASN A 128 -14.19 10.94 28.10
N THR A 129 -13.57 10.97 26.91
CA THR A 129 -13.35 12.21 26.17
C THR A 129 -14.12 12.19 24.85
N SER A 130 -14.44 13.38 24.34
CA SER A 130 -15.05 13.55 23.01
C SER A 130 -14.03 13.76 21.89
N ASP A 131 -12.74 13.46 22.11
CA ASP A 131 -11.71 13.63 21.07
C ASP A 131 -11.76 12.49 20.05
N LEU A 132 -12.78 12.60 19.17
CA LEU A 132 -12.97 11.63 18.08
C LEU A 132 -11.78 11.59 17.10
N ALA A 133 -11.06 12.69 16.92
CA ALA A 133 -9.94 12.74 16.00
C ALA A 133 -8.78 11.87 16.51
N LEU A 134 -8.47 11.97 17.78
CA LEU A 134 -7.42 11.16 18.39
C LEU A 134 -7.82 9.68 18.51
N GLN A 135 -9.11 9.41 18.83
CA GLN A 135 -9.66 8.03 18.81
C GLN A 135 -9.52 7.40 17.42
N MET A 136 -9.89 8.12 16.37
CA MET A 136 -9.79 7.67 14.98
C MET A 136 -8.35 7.29 14.62
N GLN A 137 -7.37 8.14 14.99
CA GLN A 137 -5.96 7.87 14.73
C GLN A 137 -5.47 6.61 15.45
N ALA A 138 -5.77 6.47 16.73
CA ALA A 138 -5.37 5.30 17.52
C ALA A 138 -6.01 4.01 16.97
N LEU A 139 -7.28 4.04 16.58
CA LEU A 139 -7.98 2.91 15.95
C LEU A 139 -7.37 2.55 14.60
N SER A 140 -6.97 3.55 13.81
CA SER A 140 -6.27 3.33 12.53
C SER A 140 -4.92 2.64 12.74
N HIS A 141 -4.13 3.08 13.73
CA HIS A 141 -2.85 2.44 14.06
C HIS A 141 -3.05 1.00 14.54
N LEU A 142 -4.06 0.72 15.36
CA LEU A 142 -4.41 -0.64 15.80
C LEU A 142 -4.78 -1.53 14.63
N GLY A 143 -5.75 -1.09 13.82
CA GLY A 143 -6.22 -1.88 12.68
C GLY A 143 -5.10 -2.21 11.69
N ASN A 144 -4.25 -1.23 11.38
CA ASN A 144 -3.11 -1.44 10.49
C ASN A 144 -2.05 -2.35 11.12
N SER A 145 -1.75 -2.22 12.41
CA SER A 145 -0.78 -3.06 13.09
C SER A 145 -1.24 -4.51 13.15
N TYR A 146 -2.52 -4.76 13.48
CA TYR A 146 -3.09 -6.11 13.46
C TYR A 146 -3.10 -6.71 12.05
N ARG A 147 -3.37 -5.92 11.01
CA ARG A 147 -3.28 -6.36 9.62
C ARG A 147 -1.86 -6.84 9.28
N HIS A 148 -0.82 -6.12 9.68
CA HIS A 148 0.57 -6.53 9.46
C HIS A 148 0.97 -7.78 10.24
N LEU A 149 0.35 -8.01 11.40
CA LEU A 149 0.53 -9.22 12.19
C LEU A 149 -0.36 -10.39 11.73
N ASN A 150 -1.13 -10.21 10.65
CA ASN A 150 -2.09 -11.17 10.10
C ASN A 150 -3.23 -11.56 11.07
N ASP A 151 -3.50 -10.76 12.11
CA ASP A 151 -4.71 -10.87 12.93
C ASP A 151 -5.86 -10.13 12.24
N HIS A 152 -6.39 -10.76 11.19
CA HIS A 152 -7.39 -10.15 10.32
C HIS A 152 -8.68 -9.80 11.05
N SER A 153 -9.08 -10.60 12.04
CA SER A 153 -10.32 -10.37 12.81
C SER A 153 -10.25 -9.05 13.59
N LYS A 154 -9.15 -8.85 14.34
CA LYS A 154 -8.95 -7.58 15.05
C LYS A 154 -8.70 -6.41 14.12
N ALA A 155 -8.00 -6.63 13.00
CA ALA A 155 -7.81 -5.59 12.00
C ALA A 155 -9.15 -5.06 11.49
N ILE A 156 -10.09 -5.94 11.13
CA ILE A 156 -11.44 -5.56 10.70
C ILE A 156 -12.16 -4.79 11.81
N GLU A 157 -12.19 -5.34 13.03
CA GLU A 157 -12.87 -4.71 14.16
C GLU A 157 -12.43 -3.25 14.36
N PHE A 158 -11.11 -3.01 14.42
CA PHE A 158 -10.59 -1.67 14.67
C PHE A 158 -10.72 -0.74 13.45
N LEU A 159 -10.57 -1.25 12.23
CA LEU A 159 -10.76 -0.45 11.03
C LEU A 159 -12.22 -0.05 10.80
N GLU A 160 -13.19 -0.92 11.14
CA GLU A 160 -14.62 -0.57 11.07
C GLU A 160 -15.00 0.49 12.11
N LYS A 161 -14.46 0.38 13.34
CA LYS A 161 -14.63 1.45 14.35
C LYS A 161 -14.02 2.76 13.86
N CYS A 162 -12.84 2.73 13.28
CA CYS A 162 -12.20 3.88 12.66
C CYS A 162 -13.09 4.47 11.56
N LEU A 163 -13.58 3.64 10.64
CA LEU A 163 -14.43 4.06 9.52
C LEU A 163 -15.69 4.80 10.00
N LYS A 164 -16.36 4.31 11.07
CA LYS A 164 -17.52 4.99 11.65
C LYS A 164 -17.18 6.41 12.13
N ILE A 165 -16.04 6.56 12.79
CA ILE A 165 -15.60 7.89 13.27
C ILE A 165 -15.23 8.80 12.10
N THR A 166 -14.58 8.30 11.06
CA THR A 166 -14.26 9.12 9.87
C THR A 166 -15.52 9.66 9.20
N GLN A 167 -16.59 8.87 9.17
CA GLN A 167 -17.89 9.29 8.65
C GLN A 167 -18.53 10.39 9.51
N GLN A 168 -18.48 10.25 10.85
CA GLN A 168 -18.98 11.28 11.79
C GLN A 168 -18.22 12.60 11.64
N LEU A 169 -16.90 12.52 11.45
CA LEU A 169 -16.03 13.70 11.26
C LEU A 169 -16.07 14.26 9.84
N GLN A 170 -16.73 13.56 8.91
CA GLN A 170 -16.70 13.87 7.47
C GLN A 170 -15.27 13.94 6.88
N ASP A 171 -14.33 13.21 7.49
CA ASP A 171 -12.94 13.17 7.06
C ASP A 171 -12.77 12.17 5.93
N LYS A 172 -12.96 12.63 4.69
CA LYS A 172 -12.86 11.83 3.47
C LYS A 172 -11.50 11.17 3.29
N ARG A 173 -10.41 11.80 3.71
CA ARG A 173 -9.07 11.23 3.57
C ARG A 173 -8.84 10.05 4.51
N SER A 174 -9.19 10.21 5.77
CA SER A 174 -9.12 9.12 6.75
C SER A 174 -10.12 8.01 6.42
N GLN A 175 -11.31 8.36 5.91
CA GLN A 175 -12.29 7.40 5.40
C GLN A 175 -11.71 6.54 4.28
N LEU A 176 -11.09 7.16 3.28
CA LEU A 176 -10.40 6.47 2.19
C LEU A 176 -9.33 5.51 2.70
N ALA A 177 -8.49 5.94 3.66
CA ALA A 177 -7.46 5.10 4.25
C ALA A 177 -8.05 3.87 4.96
N ALA A 178 -9.12 4.04 5.73
CA ALA A 178 -9.80 2.94 6.42
C ALA A 178 -10.42 1.94 5.43
N LEU A 179 -11.13 2.42 4.40
CA LEU A 179 -11.73 1.60 3.35
C LEU A 179 -10.67 0.80 2.58
N ASN A 180 -9.57 1.43 2.18
CA ASN A 180 -8.48 0.75 1.50
C ASN A 180 -7.87 -0.36 2.36
N ASN A 181 -7.66 -0.10 3.65
CA ASN A 181 -7.12 -1.10 4.56
C ASN A 181 -8.09 -2.27 4.79
N LEU A 182 -9.39 -2.01 4.92
CA LEU A 182 -10.42 -3.05 4.96
C LEU A 182 -10.40 -3.90 3.69
N GLY A 183 -10.36 -3.27 2.52
CA GLY A 183 -10.25 -3.96 1.24
C GLY A 183 -9.02 -4.86 1.16
N LEU A 184 -7.87 -4.42 1.68
CA LEU A 184 -6.64 -5.23 1.74
C LEU A 184 -6.76 -6.41 2.71
N VAL A 185 -7.42 -6.23 3.87
CA VAL A 185 -7.66 -7.31 4.83
C VAL A 185 -8.57 -8.38 4.23
N TYR A 186 -9.70 -7.98 3.64
CA TYR A 186 -10.63 -8.92 3.01
C TYR A 186 -10.01 -9.65 1.81
N LYS A 187 -9.16 -8.96 1.04
CA LYS A 187 -8.36 -9.60 -0.01
C LYS A 187 -7.41 -10.66 0.56
N ALA A 188 -6.74 -10.38 1.68
CA ALA A 188 -5.84 -11.33 2.33
C ALA A 188 -6.60 -12.57 2.87
N LEU A 189 -7.85 -12.40 3.29
CA LEU A 189 -8.76 -13.48 3.67
C LEU A 189 -9.34 -14.26 2.46
N GLY A 190 -9.06 -13.83 1.22
CA GLY A 190 -9.68 -14.42 0.02
C GLY A 190 -11.14 -14.02 -0.20
N ASN A 191 -11.68 -13.13 0.63
CA ASN A 191 -13.04 -12.60 0.44
C ASN A 191 -13.02 -11.42 -0.53
N PHE A 192 -12.87 -11.73 -1.82
CA PHE A 192 -12.77 -10.73 -2.88
C PHE A 192 -14.04 -9.92 -3.07
N THR A 193 -15.21 -10.46 -2.74
CA THR A 193 -16.48 -9.72 -2.83
C THR A 193 -16.50 -8.54 -1.87
N GLN A 194 -16.19 -8.77 -0.59
CA GLN A 194 -16.09 -7.69 0.40
C GLN A 194 -14.96 -6.71 0.06
N ALA A 195 -13.83 -7.22 -0.43
CA ALA A 195 -12.73 -6.37 -0.88
C ALA A 195 -13.18 -5.40 -1.98
N ILE A 196 -13.97 -5.88 -2.95
CA ILE A 196 -14.53 -5.06 -4.04
C ILE A 196 -15.48 -3.99 -3.48
N GLU A 197 -16.37 -4.32 -2.57
CA GLU A 197 -17.31 -3.36 -1.98
C GLU A 197 -16.59 -2.19 -1.31
N TYR A 198 -15.56 -2.47 -0.50
CA TYR A 198 -14.75 -1.43 0.13
C TYR A 198 -13.93 -0.62 -0.88
N GLN A 199 -13.40 -1.27 -1.92
CA GLN A 199 -12.63 -0.57 -2.95
C GLN A 199 -13.54 0.28 -3.86
N GLN A 200 -14.80 -0.11 -4.09
CA GLN A 200 -15.76 0.73 -4.82
C GLN A 200 -16.08 2.01 -4.07
N GLN A 201 -16.33 1.92 -2.75
CA GLN A 201 -16.49 3.12 -1.91
C GLN A 201 -15.24 4.01 -1.92
N SER A 202 -14.06 3.38 -1.91
CA SER A 202 -12.78 4.11 -2.05
C SER A 202 -12.69 4.85 -3.38
N LEU A 203 -13.17 4.23 -4.48
CA LEU A 203 -13.13 4.83 -5.83
C LEU A 203 -13.97 6.10 -5.91
N GLU A 204 -15.16 6.10 -5.29
CA GLU A 204 -16.01 7.29 -5.21
C GLU A 204 -15.29 8.45 -4.51
N ILE A 205 -14.66 8.16 -3.36
CA ILE A 205 -13.96 9.19 -2.58
C ILE A 205 -12.73 9.74 -3.33
N VAL A 206 -11.90 8.90 -3.95
CA VAL A 206 -10.72 9.41 -4.67
C VAL A 206 -11.12 10.29 -5.86
N ARG A 207 -12.25 9.98 -6.52
CA ARG A 207 -12.81 10.80 -7.61
C ARG A 207 -13.34 12.14 -7.11
N GLU A 208 -14.07 12.15 -5.99
CA GLU A 208 -14.49 13.40 -5.34
C GLU A 208 -13.30 14.28 -4.95
N LEU A 209 -12.23 13.67 -4.43
CA LEU A 209 -11.01 14.36 -4.02
C LEU A 209 -10.11 14.74 -5.22
N LYS A 210 -10.41 14.26 -6.43
CA LYS A 210 -9.57 14.38 -7.62
C LYS A 210 -8.14 13.87 -7.38
N ASP A 211 -8.01 12.81 -6.57
CA ASP A 211 -6.75 12.16 -6.26
C ASP A 211 -6.43 11.10 -7.31
N ASN A 212 -5.81 11.52 -8.40
CA ASN A 212 -5.45 10.61 -9.50
C ASN A 212 -4.50 9.49 -9.06
N TRP A 213 -3.60 9.77 -8.10
CA TRP A 213 -2.71 8.72 -7.58
C TRP A 213 -3.47 7.67 -6.78
N GLY A 214 -4.37 8.11 -5.89
CA GLY A 214 -5.28 7.23 -5.15
C GLY A 214 -6.19 6.45 -6.09
N GLU A 215 -6.75 7.09 -7.14
CA GLU A 215 -7.61 6.44 -8.13
C GLU A 215 -6.87 5.32 -8.87
N GLU A 216 -5.63 5.55 -9.29
CA GLU A 216 -4.79 4.53 -9.92
C GLU A 216 -4.63 3.29 -9.02
N GLN A 217 -4.34 3.49 -7.74
CA GLN A 217 -4.18 2.37 -6.79
C GLN A 217 -5.48 1.60 -6.56
N VAL A 218 -6.59 2.30 -6.40
CA VAL A 218 -7.90 1.69 -6.18
C VAL A 218 -8.37 0.90 -7.41
N LEU A 219 -8.23 1.47 -8.61
CA LEU A 219 -8.57 0.77 -9.87
C LEU A 219 -7.73 -0.49 -10.06
N LYS A 220 -6.44 -0.44 -9.75
CA LYS A 220 -5.58 -1.62 -9.78
C LYS A 220 -6.03 -2.69 -8.79
N ASN A 221 -6.44 -2.31 -7.58
CA ASN A 221 -6.95 -3.24 -6.59
C ASN A 221 -8.28 -3.88 -7.02
N LEU A 222 -9.19 -3.09 -7.59
CA LEU A 222 -10.45 -3.61 -8.16
C LEU A 222 -10.19 -4.59 -9.30
N GLY A 223 -9.31 -4.24 -10.23
CA GLY A 223 -8.91 -5.15 -11.31
C GLY A 223 -8.35 -6.47 -10.79
N ASN A 224 -7.46 -6.41 -9.78
CA ASN A 224 -6.90 -7.60 -9.15
C ASN A 224 -7.96 -8.46 -8.44
N ALA A 225 -8.94 -7.84 -7.78
CA ALA A 225 -10.00 -8.55 -7.08
C ALA A 225 -10.96 -9.24 -8.06
N TRP A 226 -11.35 -8.56 -9.15
CA TRP A 226 -12.17 -9.16 -10.20
C TRP A 226 -11.44 -10.28 -10.97
N TYR A 227 -10.12 -10.12 -11.18
CA TYR A 227 -9.29 -11.17 -11.76
C TYR A 227 -9.26 -12.43 -10.87
N ALA A 228 -9.16 -12.24 -9.56
CA ALA A 228 -9.16 -13.36 -8.59
C ALA A 228 -10.52 -14.08 -8.48
N LEU A 229 -11.60 -13.44 -8.91
CA LEU A 229 -12.95 -14.03 -9.08
C LEU A 229 -13.21 -14.57 -10.49
N ASP A 230 -12.16 -14.71 -11.31
CA ASP A 230 -12.24 -15.15 -12.72
C ASP A 230 -13.16 -14.28 -13.60
N ASN A 231 -13.54 -13.08 -13.10
CA ASN A 231 -14.33 -12.14 -13.90
C ASN A 231 -13.41 -11.24 -14.72
N TYR A 232 -12.76 -11.84 -15.71
CA TYR A 232 -11.77 -11.18 -16.56
C TYR A 232 -12.32 -9.96 -17.32
N PRO A 233 -13.57 -9.93 -17.83
CA PRO A 233 -14.11 -8.74 -18.48
C PRO A 233 -14.14 -7.52 -17.56
N LYS A 234 -14.57 -7.68 -16.29
CA LYS A 234 -14.55 -6.59 -15.30
C LYS A 234 -13.12 -6.21 -14.91
N ALA A 235 -12.24 -7.19 -14.75
CA ALA A 235 -10.83 -6.94 -14.45
C ALA A 235 -10.18 -6.07 -15.54
N ILE A 236 -10.41 -6.42 -16.82
CA ILE A 236 -9.91 -5.66 -17.98
C ILE A 236 -10.42 -4.22 -17.93
N ALA A 237 -11.73 -4.01 -17.72
CA ALA A 237 -12.32 -2.68 -17.68
C ALA A 237 -11.69 -1.76 -16.60
N TYR A 238 -11.38 -2.32 -15.43
CA TYR A 238 -10.69 -1.55 -14.37
C TYR A 238 -9.20 -1.33 -14.68
N TYR A 239 -8.52 -2.31 -15.24
CA TYR A 239 -7.11 -2.16 -15.63
C TYR A 239 -6.92 -1.16 -16.78
N GLU A 240 -7.85 -1.10 -17.75
CA GLU A 240 -7.81 -0.11 -18.84
C GLU A 240 -7.92 1.32 -18.29
N GLN A 241 -8.84 1.57 -17.35
CA GLN A 241 -8.91 2.86 -16.66
C GLN A 241 -7.61 3.16 -15.89
N CYS A 242 -7.08 2.17 -15.18
CA CYS A 242 -5.86 2.31 -14.40
C CYS A 242 -4.65 2.68 -15.28
N VAL A 243 -4.46 2.03 -16.43
CA VAL A 243 -3.29 2.30 -17.31
C VAL A 243 -3.36 3.70 -17.90
N VAL A 244 -4.55 4.23 -18.20
CA VAL A 244 -4.73 5.61 -18.67
C VAL A 244 -4.24 6.60 -17.62
N ILE A 245 -4.65 6.41 -16.36
CA ILE A 245 -4.23 7.28 -15.26
C ILE A 245 -2.71 7.13 -15.00
N ALA A 246 -2.20 5.89 -14.96
CA ALA A 246 -0.77 5.66 -14.76
C ALA A 246 0.10 6.37 -15.81
N ARG A 247 -0.36 6.37 -17.07
CA ARG A 247 0.31 7.12 -18.16
C ARG A 247 0.24 8.63 -17.97
N SER A 248 -0.91 9.18 -17.58
CA SER A 248 -1.07 10.61 -17.31
C SER A 248 -0.16 11.09 -16.17
N LEU A 249 0.03 10.25 -15.16
CA LEU A 249 0.93 10.48 -14.03
C LEU A 249 2.41 10.21 -14.36
N LYS A 250 2.71 9.77 -15.58
CA LYS A 250 4.05 9.30 -15.98
C LYS A 250 4.62 8.21 -15.05
N ASN A 251 3.74 7.43 -14.43
CA ASN A 251 4.11 6.32 -13.55
C ASN A 251 4.38 5.06 -14.40
N VAL A 252 5.53 5.04 -15.05
CA VAL A 252 5.93 3.99 -16.01
C VAL A 252 5.94 2.61 -15.35
N ARG A 253 6.39 2.53 -14.08
CA ARG A 253 6.42 1.26 -13.34
C ARG A 253 5.02 0.69 -13.11
N SER A 254 4.07 1.53 -12.73
CA SER A 254 2.68 1.10 -12.56
C SER A 254 2.03 0.76 -13.91
N ALA A 255 2.25 1.57 -14.94
CA ALA A 255 1.76 1.28 -16.29
C ALA A 255 2.26 -0.11 -16.78
N SER A 256 3.55 -0.41 -16.62
CA SER A 256 4.12 -1.71 -16.98
C SER A 256 3.45 -2.86 -16.20
N GLN A 257 3.21 -2.69 -14.89
CA GLN A 257 2.55 -3.72 -14.09
C GLN A 257 1.09 -3.93 -14.52
N VAL A 258 0.37 -2.85 -14.80
CA VAL A 258 -1.05 -2.93 -15.23
C VAL A 258 -1.17 -3.54 -16.63
N LEU A 259 -0.27 -3.21 -17.56
CA LEU A 259 -0.21 -3.84 -18.89
C LEU A 259 0.03 -5.35 -18.80
N LYS A 260 0.90 -5.80 -17.87
CA LYS A 260 1.05 -7.23 -17.59
C LYS A 260 -0.28 -7.86 -17.16
N ASN A 261 -0.98 -7.21 -16.23
CA ASN A 261 -2.26 -7.71 -15.71
C ASN A 261 -3.34 -7.73 -16.79
N LEU A 262 -3.37 -6.72 -17.66
CA LEU A 262 -4.25 -6.67 -18.85
C LEU A 262 -3.97 -7.84 -19.80
N GLY A 263 -2.71 -8.05 -20.15
CA GLY A 263 -2.30 -9.17 -20.99
C GLY A 263 -2.71 -10.51 -20.39
N ASN A 264 -2.47 -10.69 -19.08
CA ASN A 264 -2.86 -11.92 -18.38
C ASN A 264 -4.38 -12.14 -18.38
N ALA A 265 -5.17 -11.07 -18.15
CA ALA A 265 -6.62 -11.16 -18.15
C ALA A 265 -7.19 -11.47 -19.54
N CYS A 266 -6.65 -10.85 -20.59
CA CYS A 266 -7.00 -11.16 -21.98
C CYS A 266 -6.60 -12.59 -22.36
N TYR A 267 -5.42 -13.04 -21.95
CA TYR A 267 -4.98 -14.42 -22.17
C TYR A 267 -5.91 -15.44 -21.51
N ALA A 268 -6.28 -15.19 -20.25
CA ALA A 268 -7.23 -16.05 -19.52
C ALA A 268 -8.63 -16.07 -20.16
N LEU A 269 -9.01 -14.99 -20.84
CA LEU A 269 -10.27 -14.89 -21.63
C LEU A 269 -10.13 -15.48 -23.04
N TYR A 270 -8.99 -16.07 -23.38
CA TYR A 270 -8.65 -16.59 -24.72
C TYR A 270 -8.59 -15.51 -25.83
N ASP A 271 -8.57 -14.23 -25.47
CA ASP A 271 -8.33 -13.11 -26.40
C ASP A 271 -6.82 -12.89 -26.57
N TYR A 272 -6.19 -13.85 -27.25
CA TYR A 272 -4.72 -13.84 -27.42
C TYR A 272 -4.24 -12.64 -28.23
N VAL A 273 -5.03 -12.14 -29.15
CA VAL A 273 -4.69 -10.96 -29.96
C VAL A 273 -4.53 -9.72 -29.07
N LYS A 274 -5.50 -9.47 -28.17
CA LYS A 274 -5.37 -8.36 -27.21
C LYS A 274 -4.27 -8.61 -26.19
N ALA A 275 -4.08 -9.86 -25.74
CA ALA A 275 -3.00 -10.19 -24.82
C ALA A 275 -1.64 -9.84 -25.42
N ILE A 276 -1.38 -10.21 -26.67
CA ILE A 276 -0.15 -9.88 -27.42
C ILE A 276 0.03 -8.36 -27.47
N LYS A 277 -1.01 -7.61 -27.84
CA LYS A 277 -0.94 -6.16 -27.92
C LYS A 277 -0.49 -5.53 -26.58
N TYR A 278 -1.07 -5.94 -25.45
CA TYR A 278 -0.70 -5.40 -24.14
C TYR A 278 0.70 -5.83 -23.69
N TYR A 279 1.13 -7.03 -24.04
CA TYR A 279 2.50 -7.49 -23.76
C TYR A 279 3.53 -6.76 -24.62
N GLU A 280 3.22 -6.45 -25.88
CA GLU A 280 4.09 -5.64 -26.78
C GLU A 280 4.24 -4.22 -26.24
N GLU A 281 3.14 -3.58 -25.81
CA GLU A 281 3.18 -2.27 -25.17
C GLU A 281 4.05 -2.28 -23.89
N ARG A 282 3.92 -3.36 -23.08
CA ARG A 282 4.77 -3.54 -21.89
C ARG A 282 6.24 -3.74 -22.26
N LEU A 283 6.52 -4.52 -23.30
CA LEU A 283 7.86 -4.76 -23.80
C LEU A 283 8.54 -3.46 -24.23
N GLN A 284 7.81 -2.62 -24.97
CA GLN A 284 8.30 -1.32 -25.39
C GLN A 284 8.67 -0.45 -24.18
N LEU A 285 7.77 -0.34 -23.18
CA LEU A 285 8.06 0.42 -21.96
C LEU A 285 9.27 -0.12 -21.21
N ALA A 286 9.42 -1.44 -21.11
CA ALA A 286 10.57 -2.06 -20.44
C ALA A 286 11.88 -1.70 -21.13
N ARG A 287 11.91 -1.69 -22.47
CA ARG A 287 13.07 -1.26 -23.28
C ARG A 287 13.38 0.23 -23.09
N GLU A 288 12.38 1.09 -23.10
CA GLU A 288 12.55 2.53 -22.89
C GLU A 288 13.20 2.86 -21.55
N ILE A 289 12.87 2.12 -20.48
CA ILE A 289 13.44 2.34 -19.14
C ILE A 289 14.60 1.39 -18.79
N GLN A 290 15.02 0.57 -19.74
CA GLN A 290 16.10 -0.42 -19.57
C GLN A 290 15.83 -1.41 -18.41
N ASP A 291 14.58 -1.81 -18.19
CA ASP A 291 14.18 -2.82 -17.22
C ASP A 291 14.25 -4.22 -17.84
N ASN A 292 15.45 -4.78 -17.84
CA ASN A 292 15.72 -6.11 -18.42
C ASN A 292 14.84 -7.21 -17.83
N ARG A 293 14.42 -7.08 -16.55
CA ARG A 293 13.56 -8.08 -15.92
C ARG A 293 12.14 -8.04 -16.47
N SER A 294 11.57 -6.84 -16.62
CA SER A 294 10.26 -6.66 -17.26
C SER A 294 10.29 -7.00 -18.75
N GLU A 295 11.39 -6.73 -19.44
CA GLU A 295 11.61 -7.11 -20.84
C GLU A 295 11.59 -8.63 -20.99
N GLU A 296 12.40 -9.36 -20.22
CA GLU A 296 12.47 -10.82 -20.22
C GLU A 296 11.10 -11.47 -19.98
N GLN A 297 10.36 -10.96 -18.97
CA GLN A 297 9.00 -11.45 -18.66
C GLN A 297 8.02 -11.18 -19.81
N SER A 298 8.13 -10.02 -20.48
CA SER A 298 7.24 -9.67 -21.59
C SER A 298 7.49 -10.56 -22.78
N LEU A 299 8.77 -10.81 -23.13
CA LEU A 299 9.15 -11.73 -24.20
C LEU A 299 8.63 -13.15 -23.94
N GLY A 300 8.75 -13.65 -22.70
CA GLY A 300 8.19 -14.94 -22.33
C GLY A 300 6.67 -15.00 -22.49
N SER A 301 5.95 -13.95 -22.05
CA SER A 301 4.49 -13.87 -22.17
C SER A 301 4.02 -13.76 -23.62
N LEU A 302 4.77 -13.02 -24.46
CA LEU A 302 4.51 -12.89 -25.90
C LEU A 302 4.67 -14.22 -26.60
N GLY A 303 5.76 -14.94 -26.33
CA GLY A 303 5.99 -16.27 -26.91
C GLY A 303 4.84 -17.23 -26.59
N VAL A 304 4.41 -17.29 -25.31
CA VAL A 304 3.28 -18.13 -24.87
C VAL A 304 1.96 -17.72 -25.54
N ALA A 305 1.71 -16.43 -25.67
CA ALA A 305 0.48 -15.93 -26.30
C ALA A 305 0.46 -16.21 -27.82
N CYS A 306 1.61 -16.10 -28.49
CA CYS A 306 1.77 -16.47 -29.90
C CYS A 306 1.61 -17.98 -30.14
N GLU A 307 2.17 -18.83 -29.25
CA GLU A 307 1.92 -20.29 -29.30
C GLU A 307 0.42 -20.61 -29.19
N ALA A 308 -0.26 -19.97 -28.22
CA ALA A 308 -1.69 -20.17 -28.01
C ALA A 308 -2.54 -19.72 -29.22
N LEU A 309 -2.07 -18.70 -29.96
CA LEU A 309 -2.67 -18.24 -31.20
C LEU A 309 -2.31 -19.14 -32.41
N GLY A 310 -1.33 -20.04 -32.27
CA GLY A 310 -0.81 -20.89 -33.35
C GLY A 310 0.28 -20.22 -34.21
N ASP A 311 0.71 -19.01 -33.87
CA ASP A 311 1.80 -18.29 -34.57
C ASP A 311 3.16 -18.69 -34.01
N TYR A 312 3.57 -19.93 -34.31
CA TYR A 312 4.84 -20.48 -33.83
C TYR A 312 6.06 -19.73 -34.35
N ASN A 313 5.97 -19.11 -35.53
CA ASN A 313 7.08 -18.32 -36.06
C ASN A 313 7.39 -17.10 -35.16
N LYS A 314 6.35 -16.35 -34.78
CA LYS A 314 6.52 -15.24 -33.85
C LYS A 314 6.91 -15.72 -32.44
N ALA A 315 6.35 -16.82 -31.98
CA ALA A 315 6.73 -17.41 -30.70
C ALA A 315 8.23 -17.71 -30.63
N ILE A 316 8.77 -18.34 -31.67
CA ILE A 316 10.21 -18.63 -31.78
C ILE A 316 11.04 -17.35 -31.73
N THR A 317 10.65 -16.30 -32.48
CA THR A 317 11.36 -15.02 -32.46
C THR A 317 11.42 -14.42 -31.03
N TYR A 318 10.30 -14.38 -30.32
CA TYR A 318 10.27 -13.86 -28.95
C TYR A 318 11.07 -14.71 -27.97
N TYR A 319 11.09 -16.04 -28.13
CA TYR A 319 11.87 -16.90 -27.27
C TYR A 319 13.39 -16.80 -27.58
N GLU A 320 13.78 -16.57 -28.82
CA GLU A 320 15.21 -16.31 -29.19
C GLU A 320 15.69 -15.00 -28.55
N GLU A 321 14.89 -13.92 -28.62
CA GLU A 321 15.22 -12.65 -27.94
C GLU A 321 15.29 -12.85 -26.42
N ARG A 322 14.33 -13.60 -25.83
CA ARG A 322 14.33 -13.94 -24.40
C ARG A 322 15.60 -14.70 -24.00
N LEU A 323 16.03 -15.67 -24.81
CA LEU A 323 17.24 -16.46 -24.58
C LEU A 323 18.47 -15.58 -24.55
N LEU A 324 18.65 -14.70 -25.55
CA LEU A 324 19.77 -13.76 -25.61
C LEU A 324 19.80 -12.85 -24.37
N LEU A 325 18.66 -12.34 -23.97
CA LEU A 325 18.56 -11.47 -22.80
C LEU A 325 18.86 -12.23 -21.50
N ALA A 326 18.33 -13.45 -21.32
CA ALA A 326 18.59 -14.29 -20.16
C ALA A 326 20.10 -14.61 -20.01
N ARG A 327 20.78 -14.90 -21.13
CA ARG A 327 22.25 -15.11 -21.16
C ARG A 327 23.00 -13.84 -20.75
N SER A 328 22.61 -12.69 -21.27
CA SER A 328 23.23 -11.40 -20.90
C SER A 328 23.09 -11.09 -19.41
N MET A 329 21.95 -11.44 -18.81
CA MET A 329 21.67 -11.29 -17.38
C MET A 329 22.29 -12.41 -16.52
N LYS A 330 22.86 -13.45 -17.12
CA LYS A 330 23.32 -14.67 -16.46
C LYS A 330 22.22 -15.37 -15.63
N ASP A 331 20.97 -15.27 -16.07
CA ASP A 331 19.81 -15.92 -15.45
C ASP A 331 19.61 -17.33 -16.04
N ARG A 332 20.25 -18.32 -15.42
CA ARG A 332 20.19 -19.73 -15.84
C ARG A 332 18.77 -20.28 -15.94
N ARG A 333 17.90 -19.89 -15.00
CA ARG A 333 16.52 -20.37 -14.99
C ARG A 333 15.74 -19.87 -16.20
N SER A 334 15.81 -18.58 -16.48
CA SER A 334 15.16 -18.00 -17.67
C SER A 334 15.78 -18.53 -18.97
N GLU A 335 17.07 -18.82 -18.99
CA GLU A 335 17.75 -19.46 -20.13
C GLU A 335 17.19 -20.87 -20.38
N GLU A 336 17.12 -21.71 -19.35
CA GLU A 336 16.61 -23.09 -19.47
C GLU A 336 15.12 -23.09 -19.89
N GLU A 337 14.29 -22.20 -19.33
CA GLU A 337 12.89 -22.04 -19.73
C GLU A 337 12.76 -21.59 -21.20
N ALA A 338 13.59 -20.66 -21.67
CA ALA A 338 13.57 -20.18 -23.04
C ALA A 338 13.98 -21.30 -24.02
N LEU A 339 15.04 -22.06 -23.72
CA LEU A 339 15.50 -23.20 -24.53
C LEU A 339 14.41 -24.26 -24.65
N ALA A 340 13.76 -24.63 -23.55
CA ALA A 340 12.69 -25.63 -23.55
C ALA A 340 11.50 -25.19 -24.43
N ARG A 341 11.10 -23.90 -24.33
CA ARG A 341 10.03 -23.32 -25.15
C ARG A 341 10.41 -23.23 -26.63
N LEU A 342 11.63 -22.80 -26.96
CA LEU A 342 12.15 -22.78 -28.33
C LEU A 342 12.07 -24.15 -28.99
N LYS A 343 12.57 -25.14 -28.29
CA LYS A 343 12.58 -26.53 -28.78
C LYS A 343 11.14 -27.01 -29.05
N ALA A 344 10.21 -26.77 -28.10
CA ALA A 344 8.80 -27.14 -28.24
C ALA A 344 8.12 -26.43 -29.42
N ALA A 345 8.34 -25.11 -29.57
CA ALA A 345 7.77 -24.34 -30.66
C ALA A 345 8.32 -24.75 -32.04
N CYS A 346 9.60 -25.06 -32.13
CA CYS A 346 10.20 -25.60 -33.37
C CYS A 346 9.60 -26.97 -33.74
N TYR A 347 9.40 -27.87 -32.77
CA TYR A 347 8.73 -29.15 -33.02
C TYR A 347 7.28 -28.94 -33.49
N ALA A 348 6.53 -28.03 -32.87
CA ALA A 348 5.16 -27.72 -33.26
C ALA A 348 5.07 -27.14 -34.69
N LEU A 349 6.10 -26.38 -35.10
CA LEU A 349 6.21 -25.86 -36.47
C LEU A 349 6.66 -26.92 -37.49
N GLY A 350 7.18 -28.05 -37.02
CA GLY A 350 7.76 -29.10 -37.90
C GLY A 350 9.23 -28.84 -38.27
N ASP A 351 9.87 -27.82 -37.68
CA ASP A 351 11.30 -27.52 -37.93
C ASP A 351 12.20 -28.31 -36.98
N TYR A 352 12.33 -29.62 -37.28
CA TYR A 352 13.13 -30.52 -36.47
C TYR A 352 14.63 -30.15 -36.51
N ALA A 353 15.09 -29.61 -37.63
CA ALA A 353 16.49 -29.21 -37.77
C ALA A 353 16.88 -28.10 -36.83
N LYS A 354 15.98 -27.09 -36.70
CA LYS A 354 16.17 -25.98 -35.77
C LYS A 354 15.98 -26.44 -34.32
N ALA A 355 15.02 -27.33 -34.05
CA ALA A 355 14.79 -27.87 -32.70
C ALA A 355 16.03 -28.58 -32.12
N MET A 356 16.81 -29.28 -32.98
CA MET A 356 18.00 -29.99 -32.56
C MET A 356 19.21 -29.08 -32.28
N GLN A 357 19.14 -27.79 -32.64
CA GLN A 357 20.19 -26.81 -32.32
C GLN A 357 20.11 -26.34 -30.85
N TYR A 358 19.00 -26.55 -30.22
CA TYR A 358 18.80 -26.14 -28.81
C TYR A 358 19.05 -27.35 -27.90
N PRO A 359 20.08 -27.29 -27.00
CA PRO A 359 20.35 -28.35 -26.05
C PRO A 359 19.17 -28.61 -25.14
N GLY A 360 18.97 -29.88 -24.79
CA GLY A 360 17.88 -30.31 -23.89
C GLY A 360 18.31 -30.31 -22.44
#